data_6f3b0da4865b32a89b61c18d546c42bc
#
_entry.id   6f3b0da4865b32a89b61c18d546c42bc
#
_cell.length_a   1.000
_cell.length_b   1.000
_cell.length_c   1.000
_cell.angle_alpha   90.00
_cell.angle_beta   90.00
_cell.angle_gamma   90.00
#
_symmetry.space_group_name_H-M   'P 1'
#
loop_
_entity.id
_entity.type
_entity.pdbx_description
1 polymer ?
#
loop_
_entity_poly.entity_id
_entity_poly.type
_entity_poly.pdbx_seq_one_letter_code
_entity_poly.pdbx_strand_id
1 'polypeptide(L)'
;MAAVDIDMPVETEPMIRSQDDLEREAEGFKEQGNAYYSKKDYSEAFNYYTKAIDACPRNASYYGNRAATLMMLSRFREALEDSQQAVRLDDCFMKGHLREGKCHMSLGNAMAASRCFQKVLELDPNIREAKQEKKNAALLLEYEKMADFSFEKRDFRKVVYCMDRALALAPVCHRFKINKAECLALLGRYPEAQSVASDILRMDSTNADALYVRGLCLYYEDCIDKAVQFFVQALRMAPDHEKARLACRNAKALKAKKEEGNQAFKNCNYEAAYLLYTEALAIDPNNIKTNAKLYCNRATAGAKLKKLNQAIEDCTSAIKLDDTYIKAYLRRAQCYMDTEQYEEAVRDYEKVYQTEKTSDHKHLLKTAQMELKKSKRKDYYKVLGVGKNATEDEIKKAYRKRALMHHPGISLAPVAHLLPVYSAWQNADGSGQEGSPVAVCLAADLKKPLTVIVRHSDEEDALGSPLCSLFYEESFFAQQSPEETPEQSQPSRSAY
;
A
#
# COMPACT_ATOMS: atom_id res chain seq x y z
N MET A 1 -11.92 86.91 -56.08
CA MET A 1 -12.14 86.19 -54.79
C MET A 1 -13.09 85.05 -55.06
N ALA A 2 -12.56 83.87 -55.23
CA ALA A 2 -13.35 82.65 -55.47
C ALA A 2 -13.60 82.02 -54.09
N ALA A 3 -14.88 81.81 -53.78
CA ALA A 3 -15.29 81.04 -52.57
C ALA A 3 -15.02 79.57 -52.85
N VAL A 4 -14.26 78.91 -51.95
CA VAL A 4 -14.05 77.51 -51.95
C VAL A 4 -15.15 76.89 -51.06
N ASP A 5 -16.11 76.25 -51.71
CA ASP A 5 -17.09 75.42 -51.00
C ASP A 5 -16.36 74.21 -50.40
N ILE A 6 -16.29 74.12 -49.05
CA ILE A 6 -15.79 72.96 -48.31
C ILE A 6 -16.99 72.07 -48.16
N ASP A 7 -16.99 70.95 -48.93
CA ASP A 7 -17.93 69.85 -48.80
C ASP A 7 -17.62 69.13 -47.49
N MET A 8 -18.42 69.34 -46.45
CA MET A 8 -18.38 68.62 -45.20
C MET A 8 -18.93 67.18 -45.40
N PRO A 9 -18.27 66.18 -45.00
CA PRO A 9 -18.82 64.79 -45.08
C PRO A 9 -20.06 64.73 -44.20
N VAL A 10 -21.16 64.34 -44.78
CA VAL A 10 -22.42 64.03 -44.08
C VAL A 10 -22.13 62.80 -43.20
N GLU A 11 -22.04 63.02 -41.91
CA GLU A 11 -22.08 61.93 -40.95
C GLU A 11 -23.42 61.19 -41.11
N THR A 12 -23.42 60.04 -41.75
CA THR A 12 -24.59 59.17 -41.80
C THR A 12 -24.83 58.62 -40.38
N GLU A 13 -25.89 59.13 -39.75
CA GLU A 13 -26.38 58.55 -38.48
C GLU A 13 -26.48 57.05 -38.61
N PRO A 14 -26.01 56.29 -37.59
CA PRO A 14 -26.13 54.80 -37.62
C PRO A 14 -27.61 54.44 -37.73
N MET A 15 -28.00 53.81 -38.84
CA MET A 15 -29.37 53.33 -39.02
C MET A 15 -29.72 52.43 -37.79
N ILE A 16 -30.67 52.96 -36.97
CA ILE A 16 -31.23 52.19 -35.86
C ILE A 16 -31.97 51.00 -36.51
N ARG A 17 -31.35 49.77 -36.44
CA ARG A 17 -32.01 48.57 -36.96
C ARG A 17 -33.30 48.34 -36.18
N SER A 18 -34.37 47.96 -36.88
CA SER A 18 -35.64 47.64 -36.24
C SER A 18 -35.49 46.38 -35.36
N GLN A 19 -36.31 46.29 -34.32
CA GLN A 19 -36.33 45.09 -33.45
C GLN A 19 -36.62 43.82 -34.28
N ASP A 20 -37.52 43.89 -35.29
CA ASP A 20 -37.88 42.79 -36.18
C ASP A 20 -36.69 42.37 -37.07
N ASP A 21 -35.84 43.29 -37.48
CA ASP A 21 -34.64 42.96 -38.26
C ASP A 21 -33.60 42.23 -37.41
N LEU A 22 -33.42 42.66 -36.14
CA LEU A 22 -32.52 41.98 -35.20
C LEU A 22 -33.04 40.56 -34.85
N GLU A 23 -34.33 40.38 -34.66
CA GLU A 23 -34.94 39.09 -34.42
C GLU A 23 -34.81 38.15 -35.61
N ARG A 24 -34.95 38.63 -36.83
CA ARG A 24 -34.77 37.88 -38.05
C ARG A 24 -33.33 37.45 -38.28
N GLU A 25 -32.37 38.35 -38.01
CA GLU A 25 -30.93 38.08 -38.04
C GLU A 25 -30.54 37.01 -37.00
N ALA A 26 -31.01 37.15 -35.76
CA ALA A 26 -30.80 36.22 -34.68
C ALA A 26 -31.33 34.80 -35.00
N GLU A 27 -32.52 34.74 -35.60
CA GLU A 27 -33.11 33.44 -36.02
C GLU A 27 -32.27 32.79 -37.13
N GLY A 28 -31.73 33.56 -38.10
CA GLY A 28 -30.79 33.09 -39.11
C GLY A 28 -29.49 32.52 -38.46
N PHE A 29 -28.94 33.19 -37.47
CA PHE A 29 -27.79 32.66 -36.72
C PHE A 29 -28.13 31.38 -35.97
N LYS A 30 -29.29 31.28 -35.34
CA LYS A 30 -29.76 30.06 -34.67
C LYS A 30 -29.85 28.89 -35.65
N GLU A 31 -30.39 29.09 -36.86
CA GLU A 31 -30.50 28.06 -37.89
C GLU A 31 -29.12 27.58 -38.36
N GLN A 32 -28.18 28.50 -38.55
CA GLN A 32 -26.78 28.15 -38.85
C GLN A 32 -26.17 27.36 -37.71
N GLY A 33 -26.35 27.77 -36.46
CA GLY A 33 -25.93 27.03 -35.27
C GLY A 33 -26.50 25.63 -35.24
N ASN A 34 -27.78 25.44 -35.52
CA ASN A 34 -28.42 24.12 -35.61
C ASN A 34 -27.78 23.26 -36.70
N ALA A 35 -27.46 23.83 -37.87
CA ALA A 35 -26.78 23.11 -38.94
C ALA A 35 -25.38 22.59 -38.57
N TYR A 36 -24.60 23.41 -37.87
CA TYR A 36 -23.29 23.01 -37.35
C TYR A 36 -23.41 21.99 -36.19
N TYR A 37 -24.38 22.17 -35.29
CA TYR A 37 -24.66 21.21 -34.25
C TYR A 37 -24.99 19.81 -34.80
N SER A 38 -25.82 19.75 -35.88
CA SER A 38 -26.17 18.50 -36.57
C SER A 38 -24.96 17.85 -37.24
N LYS A 39 -24.00 18.63 -37.73
CA LYS A 39 -22.71 18.20 -38.25
C LYS A 39 -21.71 17.81 -37.17
N LYS A 40 -22.07 17.95 -35.88
CA LYS A 40 -21.20 17.74 -34.69
C LYS A 40 -20.03 18.70 -34.62
N ASP A 41 -20.06 19.80 -35.33
CA ASP A 41 -19.12 20.90 -35.19
C ASP A 41 -19.63 21.86 -34.08
N TYR A 42 -19.37 21.43 -32.85
CA TYR A 42 -19.87 22.14 -31.69
C TYR A 42 -19.16 23.48 -31.44
N SER A 43 -17.95 23.67 -31.96
CA SER A 43 -17.22 24.92 -31.83
C SER A 43 -17.88 26.01 -32.67
N GLU A 44 -18.18 25.71 -33.94
CA GLU A 44 -18.88 26.67 -34.81
C GLU A 44 -20.34 26.84 -34.36
N ALA A 45 -21.04 25.80 -33.93
CA ALA A 45 -22.36 25.91 -33.36
C ALA A 45 -22.41 26.90 -32.17
N PHE A 46 -21.43 26.83 -31.25
CA PHE A 46 -21.29 27.76 -30.13
C PHE A 46 -21.13 29.20 -30.60
N ASN A 47 -20.30 29.45 -31.63
CA ASN A 47 -20.06 30.79 -32.19
C ASN A 47 -21.36 31.38 -32.77
N TYR A 48 -22.12 30.57 -33.55
CA TYR A 48 -23.36 31.03 -34.13
C TYR A 48 -24.47 31.28 -33.10
N TYR A 49 -24.62 30.44 -32.10
CA TYR A 49 -25.58 30.71 -31.00
C TYR A 49 -25.17 31.93 -30.18
N THR A 50 -23.89 32.22 -30.05
CA THR A 50 -23.43 33.44 -29.40
C THR A 50 -23.82 34.67 -30.20
N LYS A 51 -23.64 34.67 -31.55
CA LYS A 51 -24.15 35.75 -32.43
C LYS A 51 -25.66 35.93 -32.32
N ALA A 52 -26.43 34.83 -32.20
CA ALA A 52 -27.88 34.91 -32.03
C ALA A 52 -28.26 35.56 -30.68
N ILE A 53 -27.54 35.27 -29.61
CA ILE A 53 -27.73 35.87 -28.27
C ILE A 53 -27.34 37.36 -28.30
N ASP A 54 -26.25 37.73 -28.97
CA ASP A 54 -25.78 39.10 -29.07
C ASP A 54 -26.80 39.97 -29.83
N ALA A 55 -27.45 39.42 -30.86
CA ALA A 55 -28.48 40.13 -31.63
C ALA A 55 -29.81 40.18 -30.86
N CYS A 56 -30.21 39.12 -30.14
CA CYS A 56 -31.48 39.09 -29.41
C CYS A 56 -31.31 38.39 -28.03
N PRO A 57 -30.87 39.08 -26.99
CA PRO A 57 -30.47 38.51 -25.70
C PRO A 57 -31.65 38.07 -24.80
N ARG A 58 -32.91 38.27 -25.22
CA ARG A 58 -34.09 37.92 -24.42
C ARG A 58 -34.75 36.60 -24.87
N ASN A 59 -34.15 35.88 -25.80
CA ASN A 59 -34.72 34.60 -26.28
C ASN A 59 -34.14 33.40 -25.54
N ALA A 60 -34.93 32.73 -24.71
CA ALA A 60 -34.55 31.57 -23.92
C ALA A 60 -34.00 30.39 -24.78
N SER A 61 -34.48 30.23 -26.03
CA SER A 61 -34.09 29.11 -26.88
C SER A 61 -32.63 29.20 -27.33
N TYR A 62 -32.09 30.42 -27.51
CA TYR A 62 -30.69 30.60 -27.95
C TYR A 62 -29.71 30.17 -26.84
N TYR A 63 -29.95 30.60 -25.60
CA TYR A 63 -29.20 30.14 -24.43
C TYR A 63 -29.33 28.64 -24.27
N GLY A 64 -30.54 28.10 -24.38
CA GLY A 64 -30.79 26.68 -24.31
C GLY A 64 -29.96 25.88 -25.33
N ASN A 65 -29.90 26.34 -26.58
CA ASN A 65 -29.15 25.68 -27.65
C ASN A 65 -27.64 25.80 -27.44
N ARG A 66 -27.15 26.98 -26.97
CA ARG A 66 -25.75 27.16 -26.60
C ARG A 66 -25.37 26.26 -25.41
N ALA A 67 -26.23 26.13 -24.41
CA ALA A 67 -26.04 25.19 -23.30
C ALA A 67 -25.91 23.76 -23.76
N ALA A 68 -26.75 23.30 -24.70
CA ALA A 68 -26.63 21.96 -25.27
C ALA A 68 -25.28 21.75 -25.98
N THR A 69 -24.82 22.76 -26.71
CA THR A 69 -23.53 22.78 -27.39
C THR A 69 -22.35 22.70 -26.39
N LEU A 70 -22.41 23.52 -25.35
CA LEU A 70 -21.42 23.52 -24.27
C LEU A 70 -21.38 22.16 -23.52
N MET A 71 -22.53 21.49 -23.33
CA MET A 71 -22.56 20.13 -22.78
C MET A 71 -21.82 19.14 -23.66
N MET A 72 -21.97 19.23 -24.98
CA MET A 72 -21.25 18.36 -25.93
C MET A 72 -19.74 18.65 -25.93
N LEU A 73 -19.34 19.89 -25.65
CA LEU A 73 -17.95 20.30 -25.45
C LEU A 73 -17.41 19.97 -24.03
N SER A 74 -18.22 19.33 -23.18
CA SER A 74 -17.90 19.03 -21.76
C SER A 74 -17.65 20.28 -20.89
N ARG A 75 -18.08 21.48 -21.32
CA ARG A 75 -18.00 22.76 -20.62
C ARG A 75 -19.23 22.95 -19.70
N PHE A 76 -19.43 22.03 -18.75
CA PHE A 76 -20.68 21.91 -17.97
C PHE A 76 -20.96 23.11 -17.05
N ARG A 77 -19.94 23.87 -16.60
CA ARG A 77 -20.15 25.06 -15.76
C ARG A 77 -20.81 26.19 -16.59
N GLU A 78 -20.27 26.45 -17.77
CA GLU A 78 -20.82 27.44 -18.70
C GLU A 78 -22.19 27.02 -19.26
N ALA A 79 -22.36 25.72 -19.53
CA ALA A 79 -23.65 25.15 -19.91
C ALA A 79 -24.72 25.34 -18.81
N LEU A 80 -24.31 25.26 -17.54
CA LEU A 80 -25.18 25.49 -16.41
C LEU A 80 -25.63 26.95 -16.35
N GLU A 81 -24.71 27.91 -16.52
CA GLU A 81 -25.01 29.35 -16.55
C GLU A 81 -26.02 29.70 -17.66
N ASP A 82 -25.78 29.19 -18.87
CA ASP A 82 -26.68 29.35 -20.00
C ASP A 82 -28.05 28.71 -19.77
N SER A 83 -28.08 27.49 -19.22
CA SER A 83 -29.36 26.82 -18.91
C SER A 83 -30.15 27.59 -17.87
N GLN A 84 -29.50 28.14 -16.84
CA GLN A 84 -30.12 28.98 -15.82
C GLN A 84 -30.61 30.31 -16.40
N GLN A 85 -29.89 30.89 -17.33
CA GLN A 85 -30.33 32.11 -18.01
C GLN A 85 -31.57 31.84 -18.90
N ALA A 86 -31.58 30.70 -19.61
CA ALA A 86 -32.74 30.27 -20.38
C ALA A 86 -33.99 30.11 -19.52
N VAL A 87 -33.86 29.47 -18.36
CA VAL A 87 -34.97 29.27 -17.41
C VAL A 87 -35.44 30.58 -16.76
N ARG A 88 -34.52 31.55 -16.50
CA ARG A 88 -34.88 32.88 -16.00
C ARG A 88 -35.70 33.69 -17.02
N LEU A 89 -35.43 33.49 -18.32
CA LEU A 89 -36.14 34.15 -19.38
C LEU A 89 -37.50 33.54 -19.67
N ASP A 90 -37.60 32.21 -19.52
CA ASP A 90 -38.84 31.42 -19.67
C ASP A 90 -38.88 30.29 -18.66
N ASP A 91 -39.64 30.43 -17.55
CA ASP A 91 -39.79 29.43 -16.51
C ASP A 91 -40.52 28.16 -16.99
N CYS A 92 -41.21 28.21 -18.11
CA CYS A 92 -41.87 27.08 -18.75
C CYS A 92 -40.94 26.37 -19.77
N PHE A 93 -39.72 26.86 -19.99
CA PHE A 93 -38.79 26.29 -20.97
C PHE A 93 -38.25 24.92 -20.50
N MET A 94 -39.02 23.91 -20.78
CA MET A 94 -38.77 22.52 -20.36
C MET A 94 -37.36 21.99 -20.70
N LYS A 95 -36.87 22.32 -21.93
CA LYS A 95 -35.52 21.92 -22.35
C LYS A 95 -34.43 22.64 -21.55
N GLY A 96 -34.68 23.85 -21.07
CA GLY A 96 -33.78 24.60 -20.19
C GLY A 96 -33.61 23.86 -18.85
N HIS A 97 -34.71 23.56 -18.17
CA HIS A 97 -34.71 22.82 -16.91
C HIS A 97 -34.06 21.45 -17.04
N LEU A 98 -34.32 20.71 -18.15
CA LEU A 98 -33.72 19.40 -18.39
C LEU A 98 -32.19 19.50 -18.54
N ARG A 99 -31.69 20.49 -19.26
CA ARG A 99 -30.24 20.74 -19.46
C ARG A 99 -29.60 21.21 -18.17
N GLU A 100 -30.23 22.11 -17.43
CA GLU A 100 -29.78 22.55 -16.11
C GLU A 100 -29.61 21.36 -15.16
N GLY A 101 -30.62 20.49 -15.10
CA GLY A 101 -30.57 19.27 -14.30
C GLY A 101 -29.42 18.34 -14.70
N LYS A 102 -29.19 18.11 -15.98
CA LYS A 102 -28.08 17.31 -16.51
C LYS A 102 -26.71 17.93 -16.20
N CYS A 103 -26.59 19.26 -16.29
CA CYS A 103 -25.35 19.97 -15.90
C CYS A 103 -25.08 19.78 -14.40
N HIS A 104 -26.09 19.95 -13.56
CA HIS A 104 -25.99 19.68 -12.12
C HIS A 104 -25.60 18.24 -11.83
N MET A 105 -26.17 17.25 -12.55
CA MET A 105 -25.76 15.84 -12.43
C MET A 105 -24.30 15.66 -12.75
N SER A 106 -23.83 16.15 -13.89
CA SER A 106 -22.44 16.00 -14.32
C SER A 106 -21.44 16.66 -13.36
N LEU A 107 -21.85 17.76 -12.72
CA LEU A 107 -21.07 18.46 -11.70
C LEU A 107 -21.19 17.83 -10.29
N GLY A 108 -22.03 16.83 -10.10
CA GLY A 108 -22.23 16.13 -8.83
C GLY A 108 -23.21 16.79 -7.87
N ASN A 109 -24.05 17.73 -8.34
CA ASN A 109 -25.04 18.43 -7.54
C ASN A 109 -26.41 17.73 -7.58
N ALA A 110 -26.49 16.52 -7.02
CA ALA A 110 -27.67 15.65 -7.11
C ALA A 110 -28.98 16.30 -6.62
N MET A 111 -28.93 17.11 -5.55
CA MET A 111 -30.10 17.77 -5.00
C MET A 111 -30.65 18.86 -5.94
N ALA A 112 -29.77 19.66 -6.55
CA ALA A 112 -30.17 20.68 -7.51
C ALA A 112 -30.72 20.02 -8.79
N ALA A 113 -30.04 18.99 -9.30
CA ALA A 113 -30.49 18.20 -10.43
C ALA A 113 -31.91 17.63 -10.20
N SER A 114 -32.15 17.02 -9.03
CA SER A 114 -33.46 16.47 -8.68
C SER A 114 -34.58 17.51 -8.69
N ARG A 115 -34.30 18.74 -8.26
CA ARG A 115 -35.27 19.86 -8.32
C ARG A 115 -35.58 20.24 -9.77
N CYS A 116 -34.56 20.37 -10.61
CA CYS A 116 -34.76 20.68 -12.03
C CYS A 116 -35.59 19.60 -12.74
N PHE A 117 -35.28 18.32 -12.53
CA PHE A 117 -36.06 17.22 -13.11
C PHE A 117 -37.49 17.14 -12.54
N GLN A 118 -37.70 17.50 -11.27
CA GLN A 118 -39.02 17.61 -10.70
C GLN A 118 -39.85 18.69 -11.40
N LYS A 119 -39.25 19.87 -11.64
CA LYS A 119 -39.91 20.98 -12.39
C LYS A 119 -40.29 20.53 -13.81
N VAL A 120 -39.43 19.80 -14.52
CA VAL A 120 -39.76 19.22 -15.84
C VAL A 120 -40.98 18.30 -15.74
N LEU A 121 -41.05 17.45 -14.71
CA LEU A 121 -42.18 16.50 -14.50
C LEU A 121 -43.49 17.19 -14.04
N GLU A 122 -43.40 18.39 -13.46
CA GLU A 122 -44.58 19.24 -13.16
C GLU A 122 -45.12 19.85 -14.44
N LEU A 123 -44.25 20.24 -15.39
CA LEU A 123 -44.69 20.77 -16.69
C LEU A 123 -45.23 19.69 -17.62
N ASP A 124 -44.56 18.50 -17.67
CA ASP A 124 -45.03 17.33 -18.38
C ASP A 124 -44.67 16.03 -17.64
N PRO A 125 -45.67 15.39 -16.98
CA PRO A 125 -45.45 14.16 -16.23
C PRO A 125 -45.04 12.94 -17.07
N ASN A 126 -45.09 13.01 -18.41
CA ASN A 126 -44.88 11.85 -19.28
C ASN A 126 -43.43 11.74 -19.79
N ILE A 127 -42.57 12.71 -19.52
CA ILE A 127 -41.15 12.71 -19.98
C ILE A 127 -40.38 11.59 -19.29
N ARG A 128 -40.16 10.50 -20.03
CA ARG A 128 -39.39 9.33 -19.55
C ARG A 128 -37.96 9.68 -19.14
N GLU A 129 -37.31 10.57 -19.89
CA GLU A 129 -35.95 11.02 -19.62
C GLU A 129 -35.86 11.69 -18.26
N ALA A 130 -36.75 12.65 -17.94
CA ALA A 130 -36.74 13.34 -16.66
C ALA A 130 -37.01 12.37 -15.48
N LYS A 131 -37.91 11.38 -15.68
CA LYS A 131 -38.14 10.32 -14.66
C LYS A 131 -36.86 9.51 -14.41
N GLN A 132 -36.13 9.13 -15.45
CA GLN A 132 -34.90 8.36 -15.31
C GLN A 132 -33.79 9.18 -14.67
N GLU A 133 -33.59 10.41 -15.12
CA GLU A 133 -32.57 11.30 -14.56
C GLU A 133 -32.84 11.67 -13.10
N LYS A 134 -34.11 11.82 -12.70
CA LYS A 134 -34.47 12.01 -11.29
C LYS A 134 -34.12 10.78 -10.44
N LYS A 135 -34.29 9.55 -10.97
CA LYS A 135 -33.84 8.33 -10.29
C LYS A 135 -32.29 8.29 -10.19
N ASN A 136 -31.60 8.67 -11.26
CA ASN A 136 -30.15 8.78 -11.27
C ASN A 136 -29.65 9.79 -10.21
N ALA A 137 -30.34 10.93 -10.08
CA ALA A 137 -30.00 11.93 -9.06
C ALA A 137 -30.22 11.39 -7.62
N ALA A 138 -31.30 10.65 -7.38
CA ALA A 138 -31.54 9.99 -6.10
C ALA A 138 -30.44 8.95 -5.78
N LEU A 139 -30.06 8.14 -6.76
CA LEU A 139 -29.00 7.14 -6.63
C LEU A 139 -27.63 7.78 -6.38
N LEU A 140 -27.33 8.90 -7.06
CA LEU A 140 -26.09 9.66 -6.82
C LEU A 140 -26.00 10.15 -5.37
N LEU A 141 -27.12 10.69 -4.84
CA LEU A 141 -27.20 11.16 -3.46
C LEU A 141 -27.06 9.99 -2.45
N GLU A 142 -27.57 8.82 -2.78
CA GLU A 142 -27.41 7.62 -1.96
C GLU A 142 -25.94 7.17 -1.89
N TYR A 143 -25.24 7.13 -3.04
CA TYR A 143 -23.81 6.81 -3.06
C TYR A 143 -22.97 7.83 -2.28
N GLU A 144 -23.32 9.11 -2.36
CA GLU A 144 -22.63 10.18 -1.61
C GLU A 144 -22.79 9.96 -0.10
N LYS A 145 -24.01 9.80 0.39
CA LYS A 145 -24.29 9.52 1.81
C LYS A 145 -23.62 8.23 2.30
N MET A 146 -23.63 7.19 1.48
CA MET A 146 -22.97 5.92 1.81
C MET A 146 -21.47 6.08 1.89
N ALA A 147 -20.86 6.90 1.03
CA ALA A 147 -19.45 7.21 1.05
C ALA A 147 -19.07 7.98 2.31
N ASP A 148 -19.81 9.03 2.68
CA ASP A 148 -19.57 9.83 3.88
C ASP A 148 -19.62 8.95 5.13
N PHE A 149 -20.65 8.14 5.28
CA PHE A 149 -20.78 7.19 6.39
C PHE A 149 -19.63 6.16 6.44
N SER A 150 -19.21 5.68 5.26
CA SER A 150 -18.10 4.71 5.20
C SER A 150 -16.76 5.38 5.49
N PHE A 151 -16.57 6.65 5.13
CA PHE A 151 -15.40 7.43 5.44
C PHE A 151 -15.24 7.64 6.95
N GLU A 152 -16.31 7.98 7.65
CA GLU A 152 -16.32 8.10 9.12
C GLU A 152 -15.93 6.77 9.80
N LYS A 153 -16.36 5.64 9.24
CA LYS A 153 -16.00 4.28 9.70
C LYS A 153 -14.61 3.81 9.24
N ARG A 154 -13.87 4.64 8.51
CA ARG A 154 -12.58 4.30 7.88
C ARG A 154 -12.64 3.11 6.91
N ASP A 155 -13.81 2.79 6.37
CA ASP A 155 -13.95 1.82 5.28
C ASP A 155 -13.68 2.47 3.92
N PHE A 156 -12.41 2.79 3.69
CA PHE A 156 -11.98 3.49 2.47
C PHE A 156 -12.20 2.67 1.19
N ARG A 157 -12.26 1.33 1.29
CA ARG A 157 -12.57 0.47 0.13
C ARG A 157 -13.99 0.71 -0.35
N LYS A 158 -14.94 0.79 0.59
CA LYS A 158 -16.33 1.07 0.28
C LYS A 158 -16.53 2.50 -0.23
N VAL A 159 -15.77 3.49 0.28
CA VAL A 159 -15.78 4.86 -0.25
C VAL A 159 -15.33 4.85 -1.71
N VAL A 160 -14.22 4.19 -2.06
CA VAL A 160 -13.74 4.09 -3.45
C VAL A 160 -14.81 3.49 -4.36
N TYR A 161 -15.46 2.40 -3.93
CA TYR A 161 -16.58 1.79 -4.66
C TYR A 161 -17.73 2.78 -4.89
N CYS A 162 -18.17 3.50 -3.84
CA CYS A 162 -19.23 4.50 -3.95
C CYS A 162 -18.87 5.63 -4.90
N MET A 163 -17.61 6.12 -4.82
CA MET A 163 -17.12 7.16 -5.72
C MET A 163 -17.03 6.70 -7.17
N ASP A 164 -16.65 5.44 -7.43
CA ASP A 164 -16.68 4.87 -8.79
C ASP A 164 -18.10 4.84 -9.36
N ARG A 165 -19.08 4.46 -8.54
CA ARG A 165 -20.49 4.49 -8.94
C ARG A 165 -21.03 5.92 -9.13
N ALA A 166 -20.64 6.83 -8.26
CA ALA A 166 -20.98 8.24 -8.38
C ALA A 166 -20.37 8.86 -9.67
N LEU A 167 -19.12 8.53 -9.99
CA LEU A 167 -18.43 9.00 -11.20
C LEU A 167 -19.01 8.40 -12.49
N ALA A 168 -19.65 7.23 -12.44
CA ALA A 168 -20.40 6.71 -13.58
C ALA A 168 -21.63 7.60 -13.92
N LEU A 169 -22.21 8.27 -12.91
CA LEU A 169 -23.35 9.19 -13.07
C LEU A 169 -22.88 10.65 -13.27
N ALA A 170 -21.72 11.02 -12.70
CA ALA A 170 -21.18 12.38 -12.69
C ALA A 170 -19.69 12.38 -13.09
N PRO A 171 -19.32 12.06 -14.34
CA PRO A 171 -17.94 11.78 -14.76
C PRO A 171 -16.97 12.96 -14.66
N VAL A 172 -17.47 14.20 -14.68
CA VAL A 172 -16.64 15.41 -14.60
C VAL A 172 -16.55 15.99 -13.18
N CYS A 173 -17.21 15.38 -12.20
CA CYS A 173 -17.21 15.86 -10.83
C CYS A 173 -15.82 15.72 -10.18
N HIS A 174 -15.09 16.83 -10.03
CA HIS A 174 -13.75 16.84 -9.41
C HIS A 174 -13.81 16.43 -7.95
N ARG A 175 -14.85 16.80 -7.21
CA ARG A 175 -15.03 16.45 -5.80
C ARG A 175 -15.03 14.92 -5.59
N PHE A 176 -15.75 14.19 -6.42
CA PHE A 176 -15.77 12.70 -6.34
C PHE A 176 -14.44 12.08 -6.74
N LYS A 177 -13.77 12.65 -7.76
CA LYS A 177 -12.41 12.21 -8.15
C LYS A 177 -11.41 12.41 -7.00
N ILE A 178 -11.47 13.56 -6.33
CA ILE A 178 -10.60 13.87 -5.18
C ILE A 178 -10.88 12.96 -3.99
N ASN A 179 -12.16 12.77 -3.61
CA ASN A 179 -12.53 11.88 -2.53
C ASN A 179 -12.05 10.44 -2.80
N LYS A 180 -12.20 9.97 -4.05
CA LYS A 180 -11.64 8.68 -4.48
C LYS A 180 -10.13 8.65 -4.32
N ALA A 181 -9.41 9.66 -4.81
CA ALA A 181 -7.95 9.73 -4.77
C ALA A 181 -7.42 9.81 -3.33
N GLU A 182 -8.06 10.57 -2.44
CA GLU A 182 -7.72 10.62 -1.02
C GLU A 182 -7.84 9.21 -0.38
N CYS A 183 -8.96 8.51 -0.63
CA CYS A 183 -9.17 7.16 -0.11
C CYS A 183 -8.19 6.13 -0.71
N LEU A 184 -7.82 6.26 -1.98
CA LEU A 184 -6.77 5.44 -2.59
C LEU A 184 -5.42 5.67 -1.92
N ALA A 185 -5.08 6.91 -1.59
CA ALA A 185 -3.85 7.23 -0.85
C ALA A 185 -3.88 6.61 0.56
N LEU A 186 -5.00 6.68 1.28
CA LEU A 186 -5.19 6.06 2.59
C LEU A 186 -5.14 4.52 2.55
N LEU A 187 -5.47 3.91 1.41
CA LEU A 187 -5.35 2.47 1.15
C LEU A 187 -3.94 2.03 0.71
N GLY A 188 -2.99 2.97 0.56
CA GLY A 188 -1.65 2.67 0.06
C GLY A 188 -1.55 2.53 -1.46
N ARG A 189 -2.63 2.82 -2.22
CA ARG A 189 -2.67 2.76 -3.70
C ARG A 189 -2.18 4.09 -4.30
N TYR A 190 -0.94 4.47 -3.95
CA TYR A 190 -0.37 5.79 -4.28
C TYR A 190 -0.29 6.10 -5.78
N PRO A 191 0.12 5.18 -6.68
CA PRO A 191 0.20 5.48 -8.11
C PRO A 191 -1.15 5.88 -8.70
N GLU A 192 -2.23 5.22 -8.30
CA GLU A 192 -3.57 5.52 -8.77
C GLU A 192 -4.07 6.86 -8.23
N ALA A 193 -3.85 7.12 -6.94
CA ALA A 193 -4.20 8.40 -6.33
C ALA A 193 -3.44 9.57 -6.99
N GLN A 194 -2.15 9.39 -7.25
CA GLN A 194 -1.31 10.39 -7.93
C GLN A 194 -1.74 10.63 -9.37
N SER A 195 -2.17 9.60 -10.10
CA SER A 195 -2.70 9.74 -11.46
C SER A 195 -3.94 10.63 -11.47
N VAL A 196 -4.93 10.32 -10.62
CA VAL A 196 -6.17 11.11 -10.53
C VAL A 196 -5.89 12.56 -10.12
N ALA A 197 -5.04 12.77 -9.12
CA ALA A 197 -4.67 14.12 -8.68
C ALA A 197 -3.92 14.90 -9.80
N SER A 198 -3.04 14.23 -10.56
CA SER A 198 -2.29 14.84 -11.66
C SER A 198 -3.19 15.22 -12.83
N ASP A 199 -4.23 14.41 -13.12
CA ASP A 199 -5.21 14.72 -14.16
C ASP A 199 -6.00 16.01 -13.80
N ILE A 200 -6.39 16.15 -12.54
CA ILE A 200 -7.05 17.36 -12.07
C ILE A 200 -6.10 18.58 -12.14
N LEU A 201 -4.85 18.42 -11.68
CA LEU A 201 -3.86 19.51 -11.71
C LEU A 201 -3.44 19.92 -13.14
N ARG A 202 -3.60 19.04 -14.13
CA ARG A 202 -3.39 19.39 -15.54
C ARG A 202 -4.48 20.33 -16.06
N MET A 203 -5.69 20.18 -15.56
CA MET A 203 -6.83 21.04 -15.91
C MET A 203 -6.86 22.33 -15.07
N ASP A 204 -6.53 22.21 -13.78
CA ASP A 204 -6.52 23.29 -12.80
C ASP A 204 -5.31 23.12 -11.86
N SER A 205 -4.20 23.77 -12.20
CA SER A 205 -2.94 23.71 -11.44
C SER A 205 -3.03 24.32 -10.05
N THR A 206 -4.10 25.08 -9.77
CA THR A 206 -4.33 25.76 -8.49
C THR A 206 -5.25 24.98 -7.54
N ASN A 207 -5.73 23.83 -7.96
CA ASN A 207 -6.66 23.02 -7.17
C ASN A 207 -6.02 22.52 -5.86
N ALA A 208 -6.43 23.13 -4.75
CA ALA A 208 -5.85 22.87 -3.43
C ALA A 208 -6.04 21.42 -2.96
N ASP A 209 -7.21 20.84 -3.24
CA ASP A 209 -7.51 19.45 -2.85
C ASP A 209 -6.62 18.45 -3.60
N ALA A 210 -6.40 18.67 -4.90
CA ALA A 210 -5.54 17.81 -5.69
C ALA A 210 -4.06 17.95 -5.28
N LEU A 211 -3.61 19.15 -4.94
CA LEU A 211 -2.28 19.39 -4.35
C LEU A 211 -2.15 18.67 -3.01
N TYR A 212 -3.17 18.74 -2.16
CA TYR A 212 -3.20 18.03 -0.88
C TYR A 212 -3.08 16.51 -1.07
N VAL A 213 -3.88 15.91 -1.96
CA VAL A 213 -3.82 14.45 -2.23
C VAL A 213 -2.44 14.04 -2.74
N ARG A 214 -1.84 14.83 -3.62
CA ARG A 214 -0.47 14.55 -4.11
C ARG A 214 0.56 14.65 -2.99
N GLY A 215 0.43 15.63 -2.11
CA GLY A 215 1.24 15.75 -0.90
C GLY A 215 1.06 14.55 0.03
N LEU A 216 -0.17 14.08 0.20
CA LEU A 216 -0.51 12.94 1.04
C LEU A 216 0.14 11.63 0.53
N CYS A 217 0.10 11.39 -0.77
CA CYS A 217 0.79 10.24 -1.37
C CYS A 217 2.30 10.27 -1.08
N LEU A 218 2.96 11.41 -1.30
CA LEU A 218 4.38 11.59 -1.03
C LEU A 218 4.72 11.43 0.46
N TYR A 219 3.84 11.89 1.34
CA TYR A 219 3.99 11.75 2.78
C TYR A 219 4.01 10.28 3.22
N TYR A 220 3.07 9.49 2.70
CA TYR A 220 3.02 8.05 2.99
C TYR A 220 4.10 7.24 2.25
N GLU A 221 4.71 7.80 1.22
CA GLU A 221 5.88 7.22 0.53
C GLU A 221 7.23 7.57 1.19
N ASP A 222 7.23 8.19 2.38
CA ASP A 222 8.41 8.69 3.13
C ASP A 222 9.19 9.82 2.40
N CYS A 223 8.53 10.49 1.44
CA CYS A 223 9.06 11.67 0.75
C CYS A 223 8.62 12.96 1.45
N ILE A 224 8.91 13.10 2.75
CA ILE A 224 8.32 14.12 3.63
C ILE A 224 8.61 15.55 3.15
N ASP A 225 9.81 15.84 2.65
CA ASP A 225 10.17 17.19 2.19
C ASP A 225 9.32 17.66 1.00
N LYS A 226 9.16 16.78 0.01
CA LYS A 226 8.29 17.05 -1.14
C LYS A 226 6.82 17.16 -0.71
N ALA A 227 6.38 16.31 0.21
CA ALA A 227 5.03 16.37 0.75
C ALA A 227 4.73 17.72 1.40
N VAL A 228 5.63 18.23 2.24
CA VAL A 228 5.50 19.55 2.87
C VAL A 228 5.40 20.66 1.84
N GLN A 229 6.17 20.60 0.74
CA GLN A 229 6.09 21.59 -0.35
C GLN A 229 4.68 21.61 -0.97
N PHE A 230 4.10 20.45 -1.27
CA PHE A 230 2.74 20.34 -1.81
C PHE A 230 1.67 20.81 -0.82
N PHE A 231 1.79 20.47 0.47
CA PHE A 231 0.87 20.96 1.49
C PHE A 231 0.94 22.47 1.65
N VAL A 232 2.14 23.07 1.63
CA VAL A 232 2.31 24.52 1.65
C VAL A 232 1.71 25.16 0.41
N GLN A 233 1.87 24.56 -0.77
CA GLN A 233 1.27 25.04 -2.00
C GLN A 233 -0.27 24.96 -1.93
N ALA A 234 -0.83 23.87 -1.44
CA ALA A 234 -2.27 23.73 -1.22
C ALA A 234 -2.81 24.84 -0.28
N LEU A 235 -2.09 25.13 0.81
CA LEU A 235 -2.45 26.18 1.77
C LEU A 235 -2.29 27.61 1.23
N ARG A 236 -1.44 27.80 0.21
CA ARG A 236 -1.38 29.11 -0.50
C ARG A 236 -2.62 29.32 -1.37
N MET A 237 -3.15 28.24 -1.98
CA MET A 237 -4.35 28.31 -2.81
C MET A 237 -5.63 28.36 -1.96
N ALA A 238 -5.68 27.63 -0.86
CA ALA A 238 -6.80 27.60 0.09
C ALA A 238 -6.26 27.64 1.54
N PRO A 239 -6.13 28.83 2.15
CA PRO A 239 -5.60 28.99 3.50
C PRO A 239 -6.47 28.34 4.60
N ASP A 240 -7.74 28.11 4.32
CA ASP A 240 -8.74 27.48 5.18
C ASP A 240 -8.79 25.94 5.06
N HIS A 241 -7.97 25.35 4.19
CA HIS A 241 -7.95 23.89 3.95
C HIS A 241 -7.41 23.12 5.18
N GLU A 242 -8.30 22.73 6.08
CA GLU A 242 -7.95 22.11 7.37
C GLU A 242 -7.16 20.82 7.24
N LYS A 243 -7.55 19.93 6.31
CA LYS A 243 -6.84 18.65 6.07
C LYS A 243 -5.37 18.89 5.67
N ALA A 244 -5.11 19.83 4.76
CA ALA A 244 -3.75 20.18 4.34
C ALA A 244 -2.95 20.82 5.47
N ARG A 245 -3.59 21.67 6.30
CA ARG A 245 -2.96 22.27 7.49
C ARG A 245 -2.53 21.22 8.50
N LEU A 246 -3.41 20.28 8.83
CA LEU A 246 -3.11 19.17 9.74
C LEU A 246 -2.00 18.28 9.20
N ALA A 247 -2.09 17.86 7.94
CA ALA A 247 -1.08 17.03 7.29
C ALA A 247 0.29 17.71 7.23
N CYS A 248 0.34 19.02 6.91
CA CYS A 248 1.56 19.82 6.90
C CYS A 248 2.21 19.90 8.29
N ARG A 249 1.40 20.13 9.34
CA ARG A 249 1.86 20.17 10.72
C ARG A 249 2.45 18.82 11.13
N ASN A 250 1.72 17.74 10.88
CA ASN A 250 2.16 16.38 11.21
C ASN A 250 3.45 16.00 10.46
N ALA A 251 3.52 16.31 9.15
CA ALA A 251 4.71 16.04 8.35
C ALA A 251 5.95 16.78 8.86
N LYS A 252 5.82 18.07 9.21
CA LYS A 252 6.91 18.87 9.78
C LYS A 252 7.34 18.34 11.16
N ALA A 253 6.37 18.02 12.03
CA ALA A 253 6.64 17.48 13.37
C ALA A 253 7.33 16.12 13.29
N LEU A 254 6.85 15.22 12.41
CA LEU A 254 7.42 13.90 12.18
C LEU A 254 8.87 13.99 11.69
N LYS A 255 9.14 14.89 10.72
CA LYS A 255 10.49 15.15 10.23
C LYS A 255 11.41 15.64 11.35
N ALA A 256 10.98 16.67 12.09
CA ALA A 256 11.76 17.25 13.17
C ALA A 256 12.12 16.21 14.24
N LYS A 257 11.12 15.44 14.73
CA LYS A 257 11.35 14.41 15.75
C LYS A 257 12.26 13.28 15.27
N LYS A 258 12.12 12.85 14.00
CA LYS A 258 13.01 11.86 13.38
C LYS A 258 14.45 12.36 13.29
N GLU A 259 14.66 13.62 12.89
CA GLU A 259 15.99 14.22 12.78
C GLU A 259 16.63 14.48 14.16
N GLU A 260 15.88 15.01 15.12
CA GLU A 260 16.32 15.14 16.52
C GLU A 260 16.73 13.79 17.11
N GLY A 261 15.93 12.73 16.89
CA GLY A 261 16.24 11.38 17.33
C GLY A 261 17.51 10.82 16.67
N ASN A 262 17.69 11.04 15.36
CA ASN A 262 18.89 10.65 14.67
C ASN A 262 20.14 11.39 15.18
N GLN A 263 20.00 12.67 15.51
CA GLN A 263 21.09 13.46 16.06
C GLN A 263 21.45 13.03 17.50
N ALA A 264 20.45 12.77 18.34
CA ALA A 264 20.64 12.22 19.68
C ALA A 264 21.38 10.88 19.63
N PHE A 265 20.99 10.01 18.69
CA PHE A 265 21.66 8.73 18.48
C PHE A 265 23.12 8.88 18.04
N LYS A 266 23.43 9.81 17.13
CA LYS A 266 24.81 10.12 16.71
C LYS A 266 25.66 10.65 17.88
N ASN A 267 25.05 11.40 18.79
CA ASN A 267 25.69 11.92 20.00
C ASN A 267 25.77 10.87 21.13
N CYS A 268 25.46 9.60 20.83
CA CYS A 268 25.44 8.50 21.81
C CYS A 268 24.45 8.67 22.96
N ASN A 269 23.52 9.64 22.86
CA ASN A 269 22.42 9.80 23.82
C ASN A 269 21.25 8.88 23.41
N TYR A 270 21.38 7.59 23.70
CA TYR A 270 20.43 6.57 23.25
C TYR A 270 19.07 6.66 23.93
N GLU A 271 19.03 7.17 25.18
CA GLU A 271 17.75 7.37 25.91
C GLU A 271 16.92 8.47 25.27
N ALA A 272 17.54 9.62 24.99
CA ALA A 272 16.86 10.72 24.31
C ALA A 272 16.42 10.29 22.89
N ALA A 273 17.26 9.55 22.15
CA ALA A 273 16.91 9.01 20.84
C ALA A 273 15.69 8.08 20.92
N TYR A 274 15.64 7.18 21.90
CA TYR A 274 14.53 6.25 22.10
C TYR A 274 13.21 7.00 22.38
N LEU A 275 13.24 8.03 23.23
CA LEU A 275 12.07 8.86 23.54
C LEU A 275 11.59 9.64 22.31
N LEU A 276 12.49 10.29 21.58
CA LEU A 276 12.18 11.06 20.38
C LEU A 276 11.57 10.20 19.26
N TYR A 277 12.08 8.97 19.06
CA TYR A 277 11.45 8.03 18.12
C TYR A 277 10.07 7.57 18.60
N THR A 278 9.86 7.45 19.92
CA THR A 278 8.54 7.11 20.48
C THR A 278 7.54 8.24 20.26
N GLU A 279 7.95 9.49 20.47
CA GLU A 279 7.13 10.67 20.17
C GLU A 279 6.83 10.75 18.65
N ALA A 280 7.82 10.48 17.79
CA ALA A 280 7.64 10.47 16.36
C ALA A 280 6.59 9.43 15.90
N LEU A 281 6.62 8.22 16.45
CA LEU A 281 5.65 7.15 16.18
C LEU A 281 4.22 7.51 16.58
N ALA A 282 4.05 8.36 17.59
CA ALA A 282 2.75 8.81 18.06
C ALA A 282 2.10 9.88 17.18
N ILE A 283 2.87 10.56 16.30
CA ILE A 283 2.36 11.66 15.46
C ILE A 283 1.36 11.14 14.43
N ASP A 284 1.71 10.08 13.71
CA ASP A 284 0.82 9.49 12.69
C ASP A 284 1.02 7.97 12.61
N PRO A 285 0.16 7.19 13.28
CA PRO A 285 0.21 5.72 13.22
C PRO A 285 -0.04 5.12 11.83
N ASN A 286 -0.64 5.91 10.90
CA ASN A 286 -0.98 5.41 9.56
C ASN A 286 0.19 5.54 8.57
N ASN A 287 1.27 6.24 8.91
CA ASN A 287 2.43 6.39 8.03
C ASN A 287 3.32 5.13 8.08
N ILE A 288 2.88 4.08 7.38
CA ILE A 288 3.47 2.74 7.42
C ILE A 288 4.97 2.77 7.10
N LYS A 289 5.39 3.41 5.99
CA LYS A 289 6.79 3.40 5.54
C LYS A 289 7.74 4.13 6.48
N THR A 290 7.32 5.30 6.99
CA THR A 290 8.14 6.05 7.94
C THR A 290 8.18 5.35 9.29
N ASN A 291 7.03 4.82 9.77
CA ASN A 291 6.94 4.13 11.04
C ASN A 291 7.77 2.83 11.07
N ALA A 292 7.83 2.06 9.99
CA ALA A 292 8.72 0.91 9.89
C ALA A 292 10.19 1.29 10.13
N LYS A 293 10.63 2.42 9.55
CA LYS A 293 11.99 2.95 9.78
C LYS A 293 12.19 3.46 11.21
N LEU A 294 11.18 4.14 11.78
CA LEU A 294 11.23 4.63 13.15
C LEU A 294 11.29 3.49 14.18
N TYR A 295 10.50 2.44 14.01
CA TYR A 295 10.59 1.24 14.84
C TYR A 295 11.99 0.61 14.77
N CYS A 296 12.58 0.47 13.59
CA CYS A 296 13.93 -0.06 13.43
C CYS A 296 14.98 0.84 14.08
N ASN A 297 14.85 2.17 14.00
CA ASN A 297 15.74 3.12 14.64
C ASN A 297 15.59 3.05 16.18
N ARG A 298 14.35 2.97 16.68
CA ARG A 298 14.08 2.81 18.13
C ARG A 298 14.63 1.49 18.66
N ALA A 299 14.46 0.40 17.92
CA ALA A 299 15.08 -0.89 18.22
C ALA A 299 16.61 -0.79 18.34
N THR A 300 17.23 -0.02 17.44
CA THR A 300 18.67 0.20 17.45
C THR A 300 19.12 0.95 18.72
N ALA A 301 18.39 2.00 19.12
CA ALA A 301 18.64 2.71 20.36
C ALA A 301 18.39 1.83 21.59
N GLY A 302 17.30 1.06 21.60
CA GLY A 302 16.95 0.09 22.63
C GLY A 302 18.02 -1.00 22.83
N ALA A 303 18.57 -1.54 21.74
CA ALA A 303 19.65 -2.51 21.80
C ALA A 303 20.93 -1.92 22.44
N LYS A 304 21.26 -0.65 22.14
CA LYS A 304 22.38 0.04 22.81
C LYS A 304 22.12 0.25 24.31
N LEU A 305 20.86 0.41 24.71
CA LEU A 305 20.43 0.49 26.12
C LEU A 305 20.28 -0.88 26.78
N LYS A 306 20.65 -1.98 26.12
CA LYS A 306 20.45 -3.35 26.61
C LYS A 306 18.99 -3.77 26.79
N LYS A 307 18.03 -3.06 26.21
CA LYS A 307 16.60 -3.40 26.17
C LYS A 307 16.28 -4.35 25.02
N LEU A 308 16.94 -5.52 24.99
CA LEU A 308 16.96 -6.42 23.83
C LEU A 308 15.57 -6.94 23.45
N ASN A 309 14.73 -7.32 24.44
CA ASN A 309 13.38 -7.82 24.17
C ASN A 309 12.49 -6.75 23.53
N GLN A 310 12.55 -5.50 24.01
CA GLN A 310 11.81 -4.39 23.41
C GLN A 310 12.32 -4.09 21.98
N ALA A 311 13.63 -4.22 21.74
CA ALA A 311 14.21 -4.06 20.42
C ALA A 311 13.71 -5.16 19.43
N ILE A 312 13.54 -6.40 19.90
CA ILE A 312 12.95 -7.50 19.10
C ILE A 312 11.48 -7.20 18.77
N GLU A 313 10.69 -6.71 19.72
CA GLU A 313 9.30 -6.30 19.51
C GLU A 313 9.18 -5.16 18.50
N ASP A 314 10.04 -4.14 18.61
CA ASP A 314 10.10 -3.03 17.67
C ASP A 314 10.49 -3.48 16.25
N CYS A 315 11.50 -4.33 16.12
CA CYS A 315 11.84 -4.91 14.81
C CYS A 315 10.71 -5.77 14.24
N THR A 316 10.00 -6.50 15.08
CA THR A 316 8.83 -7.29 14.68
C THR A 316 7.69 -6.39 14.21
N SER A 317 7.48 -5.25 14.87
CA SER A 317 6.51 -4.23 14.44
C SER A 317 6.92 -3.60 13.12
N ALA A 318 8.21 -3.29 12.92
CA ALA A 318 8.72 -2.79 11.65
C ALA A 318 8.49 -3.78 10.49
N ILE A 319 8.73 -5.08 10.71
CA ILE A 319 8.52 -6.16 9.73
C ILE A 319 7.04 -6.36 9.42
N LYS A 320 6.15 -6.22 10.41
CA LYS A 320 4.70 -6.27 10.19
C LYS A 320 4.19 -5.13 9.30
N LEU A 321 4.83 -3.96 9.38
CA LEU A 321 4.50 -2.80 8.54
C LEU A 321 5.10 -2.90 7.14
N ASP A 322 6.33 -3.43 7.04
CA ASP A 322 7.06 -3.60 5.77
C ASP A 322 7.88 -4.91 5.85
N ASP A 323 7.35 -5.96 5.27
CA ASP A 323 7.95 -7.30 5.23
C ASP A 323 9.17 -7.39 4.29
N THR A 324 9.42 -6.35 3.49
CA THR A 324 10.60 -6.23 2.63
C THR A 324 11.75 -5.46 3.28
N TYR A 325 11.55 -4.92 4.50
CA TYR A 325 12.53 -4.06 5.15
C TYR A 325 13.68 -4.85 5.77
N ILE A 326 14.69 -5.18 4.97
CA ILE A 326 15.84 -6.04 5.33
C ILE A 326 16.56 -5.58 6.59
N LYS A 327 16.71 -4.25 6.81
CA LYS A 327 17.39 -3.71 8.00
C LYS A 327 16.70 -4.11 9.31
N ALA A 328 15.39 -4.28 9.32
CA ALA A 328 14.66 -4.74 10.50
C ALA A 328 14.95 -6.21 10.81
N TYR A 329 15.03 -7.08 9.79
CA TYR A 329 15.45 -8.48 9.97
C TYR A 329 16.88 -8.58 10.49
N LEU A 330 17.83 -7.83 9.90
CA LEU A 330 19.22 -7.80 10.36
C LEU A 330 19.32 -7.39 11.83
N ARG A 331 18.59 -6.35 12.22
CA ARG A 331 18.60 -5.85 13.60
C ARG A 331 17.98 -6.85 14.56
N ARG A 332 16.85 -7.48 14.17
CA ARG A 332 16.18 -8.49 14.99
C ARG A 332 17.04 -9.72 15.18
N ALA A 333 17.66 -10.20 14.09
CA ALA A 333 18.58 -11.33 14.15
C ALA A 333 19.77 -11.06 15.08
N GLN A 334 20.34 -9.84 15.03
CA GLN A 334 21.41 -9.47 15.96
C GLN A 334 20.92 -9.48 17.42
N CYS A 335 19.73 -8.94 17.72
CA CYS A 335 19.15 -9.01 19.06
C CYS A 335 18.88 -10.46 19.49
N TYR A 336 18.46 -11.34 18.59
CA TYR A 336 18.30 -12.77 18.87
C TYR A 336 19.63 -13.43 19.16
N MET A 337 20.73 -13.08 18.45
CA MET A 337 22.08 -13.54 18.77
C MET A 337 22.50 -13.11 20.18
N ASP A 338 22.24 -11.83 20.51
CA ASP A 338 22.61 -11.23 21.81
C ASP A 338 21.78 -11.80 22.98
N THR A 339 20.61 -12.40 22.70
CA THR A 339 19.71 -13.08 23.68
C THR A 339 19.80 -14.61 23.61
N GLU A 340 20.79 -15.15 22.89
CA GLU A 340 21.01 -16.61 22.73
C GLU A 340 19.85 -17.35 22.03
N GLN A 341 18.95 -16.64 21.34
CA GLN A 341 17.86 -17.21 20.55
C GLN A 341 18.35 -17.52 19.13
N TYR A 342 19.25 -18.47 19.01
CA TYR A 342 20.00 -18.73 17.78
C TYR A 342 19.14 -19.29 16.63
N GLU A 343 18.05 -20.01 16.93
CA GLU A 343 17.15 -20.55 15.92
C GLU A 343 16.41 -19.45 15.17
N GLU A 344 15.90 -18.47 15.92
CA GLU A 344 15.23 -17.28 15.40
C GLU A 344 16.20 -16.41 14.61
N ALA A 345 17.42 -16.24 15.12
CA ALA A 345 18.48 -15.50 14.43
C ALA A 345 18.82 -16.12 13.06
N VAL A 346 18.95 -17.44 13.00
CA VAL A 346 19.22 -18.16 11.74
C VAL A 346 18.08 -17.94 10.74
N ARG A 347 16.81 -18.04 11.15
CA ARG A 347 15.65 -17.81 10.28
C ARG A 347 15.67 -16.40 9.66
N ASP A 348 15.94 -15.38 10.48
CA ASP A 348 16.00 -14.01 10.02
C ASP A 348 17.19 -13.78 9.06
N TYR A 349 18.39 -14.29 9.38
CA TYR A 349 19.54 -14.20 8.47
C TYR A 349 19.36 -15.00 7.18
N GLU A 350 18.65 -16.13 7.19
CA GLU A 350 18.26 -16.87 5.99
C GLU A 350 17.36 -16.02 5.08
N LYS A 351 16.33 -15.36 5.66
CA LYS A 351 15.46 -14.45 4.94
C LYS A 351 16.25 -13.30 4.30
N VAL A 352 17.17 -12.70 5.06
CA VAL A 352 18.07 -11.64 4.57
C VAL A 352 18.92 -12.14 3.40
N TYR A 353 19.57 -13.31 3.53
CA TYR A 353 20.41 -13.87 2.50
C TYR A 353 19.65 -14.29 1.24
N GLN A 354 18.41 -14.76 1.39
CA GLN A 354 17.53 -15.06 0.25
C GLN A 354 17.18 -13.79 -0.55
N THR A 355 16.99 -12.68 0.14
CA THR A 355 16.62 -11.40 -0.49
C THR A 355 17.83 -10.70 -1.10
N GLU A 356 18.95 -10.64 -0.39
CA GLU A 356 20.21 -10.02 -0.84
C GLU A 356 21.37 -10.99 -0.63
N LYS A 357 21.84 -11.62 -1.72
CA LYS A 357 22.93 -12.62 -1.71
C LYS A 357 24.29 -11.94 -1.65
N THR A 358 24.60 -11.26 -0.53
CA THR A 358 25.91 -10.64 -0.31
C THR A 358 26.86 -11.57 0.46
N SER A 359 28.18 -11.35 0.35
CA SER A 359 29.21 -12.06 1.14
C SER A 359 28.98 -11.87 2.64
N ASP A 360 28.64 -10.64 3.05
CA ASP A 360 28.46 -10.26 4.46
C ASP A 360 27.25 -10.97 5.06
N HIS A 361 26.14 -11.02 4.35
CA HIS A 361 24.93 -11.73 4.80
C HIS A 361 25.18 -13.24 4.90
N LYS A 362 25.96 -13.81 3.96
CA LYS A 362 26.39 -15.22 4.04
C LYS A 362 27.26 -15.48 5.28
N HIS A 363 28.18 -14.57 5.60
CA HIS A 363 29.03 -14.67 6.79
C HIS A 363 28.20 -14.61 8.07
N LEU A 364 27.25 -13.65 8.20
CA LEU A 364 26.35 -13.53 9.35
C LEU A 364 25.53 -14.81 9.55
N LEU A 365 24.95 -15.33 8.47
CA LEU A 365 24.18 -16.60 8.51
C LEU A 365 25.06 -17.75 8.99
N LYS A 366 26.28 -17.91 8.43
CA LYS A 366 27.21 -18.96 8.84
C LYS A 366 27.59 -18.85 10.31
N THR A 367 27.83 -17.65 10.80
CA THR A 367 28.11 -17.39 12.22
C THR A 367 26.95 -17.80 13.12
N ALA A 368 25.73 -17.40 12.79
CA ALA A 368 24.53 -17.80 13.54
C ALA A 368 24.32 -19.32 13.55
N GLN A 369 24.54 -19.98 12.40
CA GLN A 369 24.46 -21.45 12.32
C GLN A 369 25.53 -22.14 13.15
N MET A 370 26.73 -21.57 13.25
CA MET A 370 27.81 -22.09 14.10
C MET A 370 27.46 -21.98 15.60
N GLU A 371 26.95 -20.81 16.04
CA GLU A 371 26.55 -20.61 17.43
C GLU A 371 25.33 -21.51 17.77
N LEU A 372 24.38 -21.69 16.85
CA LEU A 372 23.27 -22.64 17.01
C LEU A 372 23.78 -24.10 17.19
N LYS A 373 24.76 -24.52 16.36
CA LYS A 373 25.36 -25.84 16.52
C LYS A 373 26.09 -25.97 17.86
N LYS A 374 26.79 -24.92 18.28
CA LYS A 374 27.50 -24.86 19.54
C LYS A 374 26.53 -24.94 20.76
N SER A 375 25.42 -24.19 20.72
CA SER A 375 24.40 -24.19 21.78
C SER A 375 23.72 -25.57 21.92
N LYS A 376 23.54 -26.30 20.79
CA LYS A 376 22.97 -27.64 20.78
C LYS A 376 23.95 -28.74 21.19
N ARG A 377 25.26 -28.43 21.26
CA ARG A 377 26.24 -29.41 21.74
C ARG A 377 25.98 -29.69 23.20
N LYS A 378 25.81 -30.97 23.50
CA LYS A 378 25.71 -31.43 24.91
C LYS A 378 27.02 -31.11 25.62
N ASP A 379 26.95 -30.47 26.78
CA ASP A 379 28.10 -30.32 27.66
C ASP A 379 28.43 -31.67 28.28
N TYR A 380 29.33 -32.42 27.64
CA TYR A 380 29.70 -33.78 28.08
C TYR A 380 30.31 -33.79 29.47
N TYR A 381 30.98 -32.70 29.90
CA TYR A 381 31.46 -32.57 31.29
C TYR A 381 30.32 -32.58 32.27
N LYS A 382 29.26 -31.80 31.98
CA LYS A 382 28.06 -31.77 32.79
C LYS A 382 27.29 -33.08 32.75
N VAL A 383 27.24 -33.74 31.58
CA VAL A 383 26.64 -35.10 31.47
C VAL A 383 27.40 -36.10 32.30
N LEU A 384 28.74 -36.05 32.36
CA LEU A 384 29.56 -36.94 33.17
C LEU A 384 29.59 -36.53 34.64
N GLY A 385 29.19 -35.31 34.98
CA GLY A 385 29.21 -34.76 36.34
C GLY A 385 30.61 -34.43 36.83
N VAL A 386 31.49 -33.98 35.89
CA VAL A 386 32.88 -33.56 36.18
C VAL A 386 33.10 -32.08 35.81
N GLY A 387 34.08 -31.45 36.40
CA GLY A 387 34.46 -30.07 36.06
C GLY A 387 35.12 -30.00 34.67
N LYS A 388 35.06 -28.80 34.03
CA LYS A 388 35.71 -28.55 32.71
C LYS A 388 37.22 -28.74 32.74
N ASN A 389 37.84 -28.66 33.92
CA ASN A 389 39.28 -28.84 34.13
C ASN A 389 39.62 -30.25 34.68
N ALA A 390 38.68 -31.20 34.59
CA ALA A 390 38.90 -32.56 35.04
C ALA A 390 40.03 -33.24 34.23
N THR A 391 40.85 -33.99 34.95
CA THR A 391 41.93 -34.80 34.35
C THR A 391 41.36 -35.92 33.52
N GLU A 392 42.18 -36.49 32.62
CA GLU A 392 41.79 -37.62 31.78
C GLU A 392 41.31 -38.80 32.60
N ASP A 393 41.99 -39.08 33.75
CA ASP A 393 41.62 -40.16 34.65
C ASP A 393 40.29 -39.96 35.36
N GLU A 394 39.99 -38.70 35.75
CA GLU A 394 38.71 -38.34 36.33
C GLU A 394 37.56 -38.50 35.31
N ILE A 395 37.79 -38.10 34.07
CA ILE A 395 36.84 -38.26 32.98
C ILE A 395 36.57 -39.74 32.71
N LYS A 396 37.63 -40.55 32.61
CA LYS A 396 37.52 -42.04 32.44
C LYS A 396 36.75 -42.68 33.59
N LYS A 397 37.04 -42.26 34.85
CA LYS A 397 36.38 -42.80 36.05
C LYS A 397 34.90 -42.40 36.07
N ALA A 398 34.57 -41.17 35.75
CA ALA A 398 33.19 -40.67 35.69
C ALA A 398 32.42 -41.40 34.56
N TYR A 399 33.02 -41.59 33.41
CA TYR A 399 32.42 -42.33 32.30
C TYR A 399 32.10 -43.76 32.70
N ARG A 400 33.06 -44.51 33.29
CA ARG A 400 32.82 -45.89 33.77
C ARG A 400 31.70 -45.92 34.79
N LYS A 401 31.68 -44.99 35.75
CA LYS A 401 30.62 -44.90 36.76
C LYS A 401 29.25 -44.65 36.13
N ARG A 402 29.15 -43.73 35.14
CA ARG A 402 27.89 -43.46 34.45
C ARG A 402 27.47 -44.62 33.55
N ALA A 403 28.41 -45.24 32.83
CA ALA A 403 28.14 -46.41 32.00
C ALA A 403 27.60 -47.57 32.81
N LEU A 404 28.17 -47.87 34.02
CA LEU A 404 27.66 -48.87 34.94
C LEU A 404 26.24 -48.56 35.44
N MET A 405 25.95 -47.32 35.80
CA MET A 405 24.62 -46.90 36.25
C MET A 405 23.52 -47.00 35.18
N HIS A 406 23.90 -46.91 33.90
CA HIS A 406 22.99 -46.94 32.76
C HIS A 406 23.18 -48.18 31.87
N HIS A 407 23.83 -49.22 32.39
CA HIS A 407 24.04 -50.49 31.64
C HIS A 407 22.68 -51.18 31.40
N PRO A 408 22.43 -51.69 30.16
CA PRO A 408 21.15 -52.32 29.82
C PRO A 408 20.76 -53.51 30.71
N GLY A 409 21.74 -54.17 31.38
CA GLY A 409 21.50 -55.28 32.29
C GLY A 409 21.07 -54.88 33.70
N ILE A 410 21.06 -53.61 34.07
CA ILE A 410 20.73 -53.11 35.42
C ILE A 410 19.48 -52.23 35.44
N SER A 411 19.11 -51.61 34.32
CA SER A 411 17.90 -50.78 34.23
C SER A 411 17.44 -50.66 32.77
N LEU A 412 16.17 -50.94 32.55
CA LEU A 412 15.51 -50.89 31.22
C LEU A 412 15.21 -49.48 30.69
N ALA A 413 15.71 -48.42 31.30
CA ALA A 413 15.63 -47.04 30.81
C ALA A 413 16.83 -46.25 31.35
N PRO A 414 17.59 -45.53 30.64
CA PRO A 414 17.62 -44.89 29.34
C PRO A 414 19.02 -44.94 28.67
N VAL A 415 19.29 -45.92 27.84
CA VAL A 415 20.52 -45.94 27.02
C VAL A 415 20.51 -44.92 25.90
N ALA A 416 19.35 -44.37 25.58
CA ALA A 416 19.15 -43.36 24.52
C ALA A 416 19.98 -42.07 24.71
N HIS A 417 20.46 -41.76 25.92
CA HIS A 417 21.30 -40.58 26.18
C HIS A 417 22.79 -40.78 25.86
N LEU A 418 23.24 -41.99 25.62
CA LEU A 418 24.66 -42.28 25.31
C LEU A 418 24.92 -42.51 23.81
N LEU A 419 23.91 -42.87 23.03
CA LEU A 419 23.99 -43.02 21.57
C LEU A 419 24.48 -41.78 20.80
N PRO A 420 24.06 -40.57 21.16
CA PRO A 420 24.57 -39.37 20.49
C PRO A 420 26.07 -39.10 20.74
N VAL A 421 26.65 -39.59 21.83
CA VAL A 421 28.08 -39.46 22.12
C VAL A 421 28.90 -40.31 21.14
N TYR A 422 28.40 -41.45 20.73
CA TYR A 422 29.04 -42.34 19.76
C TYR A 422 28.95 -41.84 18.34
N SER A 423 27.80 -41.31 17.91
CA SER A 423 27.64 -40.76 16.56
C SER A 423 28.36 -39.43 16.36
N ALA A 424 28.48 -38.58 17.40
CA ALA A 424 29.25 -37.33 17.35
C ALA A 424 30.74 -37.59 17.20
N TRP A 425 31.23 -38.71 17.69
CA TRP A 425 32.64 -39.13 17.54
C TRP A 425 32.94 -39.68 16.14
N GLN A 426 32.07 -40.45 15.53
CA GLN A 426 32.24 -40.93 14.15
C GLN A 426 32.28 -39.81 13.10
N ASN A 427 31.65 -38.68 13.39
CA ASN A 427 31.63 -37.50 12.50
C ASN A 427 32.80 -36.52 12.74
N ALA A 428 33.61 -36.72 13.80
CA ALA A 428 34.75 -35.83 14.12
C ALA A 428 36.05 -36.22 13.37
N ASP A 429 36.13 -37.40 12.80
CA ASP A 429 37.35 -37.90 12.09
C ASP A 429 37.55 -37.28 10.69
N GLY A 430 36.66 -36.41 10.24
CA GLY A 430 36.75 -35.77 8.92
C GLY A 430 37.31 -34.33 8.87
N SER A 431 37.58 -33.69 10.01
CA SER A 431 38.14 -32.34 10.04
C SER A 431 39.22 -32.22 11.11
N GLY A 432 40.46 -32.08 10.69
CA GLY A 432 41.66 -31.96 11.52
C GLY A 432 41.70 -30.76 12.46
N GLN A 433 40.81 -30.74 13.46
CA GLN A 433 40.91 -29.86 14.62
C GLN A 433 40.93 -30.69 15.86
N GLU A 434 41.90 -30.42 16.72
CA GLU A 434 42.18 -31.09 18.00
C GLU A 434 40.89 -31.42 18.76
N GLY A 435 40.56 -32.70 18.84
CA GLY A 435 39.41 -33.19 19.58
C GLY A 435 39.58 -32.91 21.07
N SER A 436 38.52 -32.49 21.72
CA SER A 436 38.47 -32.33 23.17
C SER A 436 39.00 -33.61 23.87
N PRO A 437 39.73 -33.50 24.99
CA PRO A 437 40.28 -34.67 25.72
C PRO A 437 39.24 -35.76 26.02
N VAL A 438 37.99 -35.41 26.16
CA VAL A 438 36.86 -36.33 26.36
C VAL A 438 36.61 -37.23 25.15
N ALA A 439 36.76 -36.68 23.93
CA ALA A 439 36.54 -37.44 22.69
C ALA A 439 37.64 -38.50 22.47
N VAL A 440 38.89 -38.13 22.81
CA VAL A 440 40.05 -39.06 22.69
C VAL A 440 39.96 -40.21 23.69
N CYS A 441 39.53 -39.96 24.94
CA CYS A 441 39.37 -40.99 25.96
C CYS A 441 38.24 -41.98 25.65
N LEU A 442 37.14 -41.53 25.03
CA LEU A 442 36.03 -42.38 24.62
C LEU A 442 36.42 -43.31 23.46
N ALA A 443 37.34 -42.90 22.58
CA ALA A 443 37.81 -43.67 21.45
C ALA A 443 38.68 -44.87 21.83
N ALA A 444 39.51 -44.74 22.88
CA ALA A 444 40.45 -45.78 23.29
C ALA A 444 39.77 -47.03 23.91
N ASP A 445 38.64 -46.83 24.64
CA ASP A 445 37.93 -47.91 25.30
C ASP A 445 36.92 -48.66 24.42
N LEU A 446 36.54 -48.09 23.25
CA LEU A 446 35.58 -48.68 22.30
C LEU A 446 36.20 -49.54 21.21
N LYS A 447 37.53 -49.59 21.12
CA LYS A 447 38.27 -50.44 20.13
C LYS A 447 38.31 -51.95 20.49
N LYS A 448 37.71 -52.36 21.60
CA LYS A 448 37.54 -53.82 21.90
C LYS A 448 36.19 -54.28 21.38
N PRO A 449 36.12 -55.33 20.54
CA PRO A 449 34.87 -55.85 20.05
C PRO A 449 34.05 -56.45 21.22
N LEU A 450 32.87 -55.83 21.48
CA LEU A 450 31.85 -56.40 22.31
C LEU A 450 31.28 -57.65 21.59
N THR A 451 31.74 -58.84 21.93
CA THR A 451 31.09 -60.03 21.48
C THR A 451 29.76 -60.14 22.22
N VAL A 452 28.72 -59.82 21.54
CA VAL A 452 27.33 -60.01 22.03
C VAL A 452 27.05 -61.48 21.89
N ILE A 453 27.14 -62.24 22.99
CA ILE A 453 26.62 -63.59 23.08
C ILE A 453 25.11 -63.49 23.24
N VAL A 454 24.39 -63.61 22.12
CA VAL A 454 22.95 -63.87 22.14
C VAL A 454 22.74 -65.32 22.58
N ARG A 455 22.40 -65.54 23.83
CA ARG A 455 21.81 -66.82 24.25
C ARG A 455 20.35 -66.78 23.85
N HIS A 456 19.99 -67.58 22.85
CA HIS A 456 18.62 -68.00 22.65
C HIS A 456 18.20 -68.85 23.85
N SER A 457 17.22 -68.42 24.59
CA SER A 457 16.40 -69.32 25.40
C SER A 457 15.04 -69.34 24.72
N ASP A 458 14.77 -70.53 24.16
CA ASP A 458 13.43 -70.89 23.70
C ASP A 458 12.51 -70.91 24.92
N GLU A 459 11.43 -70.17 24.90
CA GLU A 459 10.15 -70.57 25.51
C GLU A 459 9.08 -69.54 25.03
N GLU A 460 8.02 -70.12 24.51
CA GLU A 460 6.78 -69.52 24.02
C GLU A 460 6.04 -68.81 25.16
N ASP A 461 5.43 -67.69 24.90
CA ASP A 461 4.00 -67.45 25.03
C ASP A 461 3.64 -65.97 24.96
N ALA A 462 2.76 -65.68 24.00
CA ALA A 462 1.59 -64.82 24.01
C ALA A 462 1.66 -63.31 24.45
N LEU A 463 1.15 -62.57 23.55
CA LEU A 463 0.42 -61.28 23.67
C LEU A 463 1.16 -60.03 23.15
N GLY A 464 0.59 -59.60 22.05
CA GLY A 464 0.99 -58.50 21.23
C GLY A 464 1.01 -57.13 21.92
N SER A 465 1.96 -56.34 21.49
CA SER A 465 1.91 -54.87 21.60
C SER A 465 2.59 -54.23 20.39
N PRO A 466 1.99 -53.25 19.72
CA PRO A 466 2.42 -52.76 18.42
C PRO A 466 3.37 -51.55 18.55
N LEU A 467 4.56 -51.77 19.11
CA LEU A 467 5.57 -50.71 19.27
C LEU A 467 6.96 -51.06 18.72
N CYS A 468 7.09 -52.18 17.99
CA CYS A 468 8.35 -52.61 17.38
C CYS A 468 8.48 -52.31 15.86
N SER A 469 7.51 -51.70 15.22
CA SER A 469 7.52 -51.48 13.76
C SER A 469 7.93 -50.07 13.32
N LEU A 470 8.39 -49.18 14.21
CA LEU A 470 8.73 -47.80 13.89
C LEU A 470 10.24 -47.48 13.85
N PHE A 471 11.09 -48.49 13.90
CA PHE A 471 12.55 -48.30 13.88
C PHE A 471 13.29 -48.96 12.71
N TYR A 472 12.61 -49.35 11.62
CA TYR A 472 13.25 -50.05 10.50
C TYR A 472 13.03 -49.40 9.11
N GLU A 473 12.60 -48.17 9.01
CA GLU A 473 12.34 -47.54 7.71
C GLU A 473 13.16 -46.28 7.38
N GLU A 474 14.30 -46.03 8.01
CA GLU A 474 15.18 -44.91 7.61
C GLU A 474 16.62 -45.32 7.21
N SER A 475 16.82 -46.48 6.58
CA SER A 475 18.16 -46.87 6.08
C SER A 475 18.15 -47.37 4.63
N PHE A 476 17.17 -47.05 3.81
CA PHE A 476 17.13 -47.57 2.43
C PHE A 476 16.77 -46.50 1.36
N PHE A 477 17.37 -45.32 1.45
CA PHE A 477 17.39 -44.38 0.32
C PHE A 477 18.72 -43.60 0.25
N ALA A 478 19.76 -44.33 -0.15
CA ALA A 478 20.98 -43.74 -0.71
C ALA A 478 21.60 -44.73 -1.67
N GLN A 479 21.16 -44.72 -2.91
CA GLN A 479 21.93 -45.04 -4.12
C GLN A 479 20.96 -45.26 -5.28
N GLN A 480 20.82 -44.25 -6.11
CA GLN A 480 20.76 -44.37 -7.56
C GLN A 480 20.84 -42.96 -8.18
N SER A 481 21.94 -42.71 -8.85
CA SER A 481 22.21 -41.58 -9.72
C SER A 481 21.65 -41.84 -11.15
N PRO A 482 21.68 -40.85 -12.04
CA PRO A 482 20.70 -40.63 -13.09
C PRO A 482 21.13 -41.21 -14.44
N GLU A 483 20.16 -41.54 -15.28
CA GLU A 483 20.36 -41.67 -16.73
C GLU A 483 19.26 -40.93 -17.52
N GLU A 484 19.73 -39.95 -18.25
CA GLU A 484 19.50 -39.57 -19.66
C GLU A 484 18.09 -39.51 -20.25
N THR A 485 17.87 -38.32 -20.86
CA THR A 485 16.92 -37.90 -21.87
C THR A 485 16.78 -38.86 -23.07
N PRO A 486 15.74 -38.77 -23.99
CA PRO A 486 15.62 -37.62 -24.90
C PRO A 486 14.21 -37.17 -25.35
N GLU A 487 14.17 -35.89 -25.76
CA GLU A 487 13.47 -35.29 -26.90
C GLU A 487 12.11 -35.85 -27.42
N GLN A 488 11.11 -35.02 -27.58
CA GLN A 488 10.61 -34.49 -28.86
C GLN A 488 9.22 -33.86 -28.77
N SER A 489 9.13 -32.74 -29.49
CA SER A 489 8.06 -32.24 -30.32
C SER A 489 6.94 -31.38 -29.73
N GLN A 490 6.99 -30.13 -30.11
CA GLN A 490 5.85 -29.24 -30.42
C GLN A 490 5.00 -29.81 -31.57
N PRO A 491 3.74 -29.35 -31.86
CA PRO A 491 3.48 -27.97 -32.22
C PRO A 491 2.08 -27.36 -31.93
N SER A 492 2.06 -26.04 -31.91
CA SER A 492 1.16 -25.11 -32.62
C SER A 492 -0.31 -24.87 -32.26
N ARG A 493 -0.64 -23.57 -32.22
CA ARG A 493 -1.87 -22.83 -32.67
C ARG A 493 -3.13 -23.01 -31.83
N SER A 494 -3.93 -22.05 -31.56
CA SER A 494 -4.27 -20.68 -32.04
C SER A 494 -5.42 -20.12 -31.21
N ALA A 495 -5.43 -18.80 -31.07
CA ALA A 495 -6.55 -17.88 -31.16
C ALA A 495 -7.91 -18.20 -30.47
N TYR A 496 -8.29 -17.40 -29.54
CA TYR A 496 -9.32 -16.34 -29.65
C TYR A 496 -9.11 -15.30 -28.53
#